data_f0a444d286de4febdd66cb282bcabfdf
#
_entry.id   f0a444d286de4febdd66cb282bcabfdf
#
_cell.length_a   1.000
_cell.length_b   1.000
_cell.length_c   1.000
_cell.angle_alpha   90.00
_cell.angle_beta   90.00
_cell.angle_gamma   90.00
#
_symmetry.space_group_name_H-M   'P 1'
#
loop_
_entity.id
_entity.type
_entity.pdbx_description
1 polymer ?
#
loop_
_entity_poly.entity_id
_entity_poly.type
_entity_poly.pdbx_seq_one_letter_code
_entity_poly.pdbx_strand_id
1 'polypeptide(L)'
;MTNYVIGVDYGTESGRVLLVDAVNGKLIASAVIPYAHHVITEGDERIPYTLPSGAAIQDPQDYVDVLTQGIPQVLHKTTITKSQIIGIGFDFTSSTILPVDACYEPLCFQSEFTKNHHAYVNLWKHQLSLPIKDELYTIAQQQNARWFRQLGSTISEEWAIPKIIETFRAAPEIYDAAAHFIEAGDWIVGQLTQNFTKNNCALGFKTCWTEEDGFPSDYFSQVDALLGQTIEQKLTAPVKKIGDCAGTLTADWATRLGLSAGIAVATCIIDAHAGVIGAGVHESGTLLMVMGTSTCHLMVHEELHEIEGISGVVKDSIIPGLYGYEAGQPAVGDLFASFVQTFAPQNTHEQLEKRAETLKPGESGLMALDWHNGTRSILSFLRRIPLPQGT
;
A
#
# COMPACT_ATOMS: atom_id res chain seq x y z
N MET A 1 20.76 10.96 27.64
CA MET A 1 21.04 9.76 26.81
C MET A 1 20.39 10.00 25.45
N THR A 2 21.06 9.64 24.37
CA THR A 2 20.48 9.73 23.02
C THR A 2 19.44 8.62 22.87
N ASN A 3 18.27 8.97 22.36
CA ASN A 3 17.19 8.04 22.08
C ASN A 3 17.15 7.70 20.58
N TYR A 4 16.73 6.52 20.26
CA TYR A 4 16.64 6.01 18.89
C TYR A 4 15.25 5.44 18.62
N VAL A 5 14.89 5.43 17.34
CA VAL A 5 13.67 4.81 16.84
C VAL A 5 14.00 3.80 15.74
N ILE A 6 13.14 2.82 15.60
CA ILE A 6 13.21 1.86 14.50
C ILE A 6 12.12 2.23 13.49
N GLY A 7 12.49 2.38 12.22
CA GLY A 7 11.57 2.44 11.09
C GLY A 7 11.59 1.11 10.33
N VAL A 8 10.43 0.64 9.90
CA VAL A 8 10.32 -0.58 9.08
C VAL A 8 9.48 -0.26 7.85
N ASP A 9 10.11 -0.32 6.68
CA ASP A 9 9.50 -0.12 5.37
C ASP A 9 9.24 -1.48 4.73
N TYR A 10 7.97 -1.77 4.43
CA TYR A 10 7.54 -2.99 3.75
C TYR A 10 7.23 -2.70 2.27
N GLY A 11 8.24 -2.88 1.44
CA GLY A 11 8.11 -2.75 -0.01
C GLY A 11 7.53 -3.99 -0.69
N THR A 12 7.63 -4.03 -2.03
CA THR A 12 7.05 -5.12 -2.83
C THR A 12 7.85 -6.44 -2.76
N GLU A 13 9.19 -6.37 -2.71
CA GLU A 13 10.06 -7.57 -2.78
C GLU A 13 10.92 -7.76 -1.54
N SER A 14 10.91 -6.81 -0.62
CA SER A 14 11.73 -6.82 0.59
C SER A 14 11.21 -5.83 1.62
N GLY A 15 11.51 -6.11 2.89
CA GLY A 15 11.38 -5.12 3.95
C GLY A 15 12.73 -4.50 4.32
N ARG A 16 12.72 -3.26 4.77
CA ARG A 16 13.90 -2.52 5.26
C ARG A 16 13.70 -2.16 6.70
N VAL A 17 14.73 -2.38 7.51
CA VAL A 17 14.76 -1.95 8.91
C VAL A 17 15.82 -0.87 9.07
N LEU A 18 15.42 0.25 9.63
CA LEU A 18 16.27 1.42 9.85
C LEU A 18 16.35 1.71 11.34
N LEU A 19 17.56 1.97 11.86
CA LEU A 19 17.78 2.48 13.19
C LEU A 19 18.20 3.95 13.06
N VAL A 20 17.44 4.85 13.67
CA VAL A 20 17.56 6.29 13.46
C VAL A 20 17.69 7.02 14.80
N ASP A 21 18.55 8.01 14.86
CA ASP A 21 18.65 8.94 16.00
C ASP A 21 17.38 9.80 16.05
N ALA A 22 16.64 9.69 17.15
CA ALA A 22 15.35 10.37 17.32
C ALA A 22 15.43 11.90 17.44
N VAL A 23 16.63 12.45 17.63
CA VAL A 23 16.83 13.90 17.80
C VAL A 23 17.12 14.60 16.48
N ASN A 24 17.92 13.97 15.61
CA ASN A 24 18.42 14.63 14.41
C ASN A 24 18.12 13.87 13.10
N GLY A 25 17.40 12.74 13.17
CA GLY A 25 17.02 11.94 12.00
C GLY A 25 18.17 11.18 11.34
N LYS A 26 19.36 11.13 11.97
CA LYS A 26 20.52 10.48 11.39
C LYS A 26 20.33 8.96 11.34
N LEU A 27 20.49 8.37 10.15
CA LEU A 27 20.56 6.93 9.98
C LEU A 27 21.81 6.37 10.66
N ILE A 28 21.63 5.43 11.58
CA ILE A 28 22.70 4.76 12.33
C ILE A 28 23.05 3.41 11.72
N ALA A 29 22.03 2.60 11.41
CA ALA A 29 22.19 1.30 10.80
C ALA A 29 20.96 0.96 9.97
N SER A 30 21.14 0.07 9.00
CA SER A 30 20.04 -0.47 8.20
C SER A 30 20.26 -1.94 7.87
N ALA A 31 19.16 -2.65 7.60
CA ALA A 31 19.13 -4.00 7.05
C ALA A 31 18.04 -4.09 5.99
N VAL A 32 18.28 -4.89 4.96
CA VAL A 32 17.29 -5.23 3.93
C VAL A 32 17.07 -6.73 4.00
N ILE A 33 15.83 -7.15 4.12
CA ILE A 33 15.41 -8.55 4.20
C ILE A 33 14.56 -8.84 2.97
N PRO A 34 15.08 -9.54 1.97
CA PRO A 34 14.30 -10.02 0.83
C PRO A 34 13.20 -10.96 1.31
N TYR A 35 12.04 -10.90 0.68
CA TYR A 35 10.97 -11.86 0.94
C TYR A 35 11.34 -13.23 0.39
N ALA A 36 11.27 -14.26 1.23
CA ALA A 36 11.64 -15.62 0.85
C ALA A 36 10.71 -16.19 -0.23
N HIS A 37 9.44 -15.80 -0.20
CA HIS A 37 8.42 -16.29 -1.13
C HIS A 37 8.15 -15.32 -2.29
N HIS A 38 8.79 -14.14 -2.30
CA HIS A 38 8.62 -13.12 -3.34
C HIS A 38 7.15 -12.73 -3.58
N VAL A 39 6.87 -12.09 -4.72
CA VAL A 39 5.50 -11.90 -5.21
C VAL A 39 5.10 -13.13 -6.01
N ILE A 40 4.09 -13.83 -5.55
CA ILE A 40 3.55 -15.02 -6.22
C ILE A 40 2.56 -14.55 -7.30
N THR A 41 2.92 -14.73 -8.56
CA THR A 41 2.10 -14.40 -9.74
C THR A 41 1.74 -15.64 -10.57
N GLU A 42 2.37 -16.75 -10.27
CA GLU A 42 2.13 -18.08 -10.83
C GLU A 42 1.92 -19.07 -9.68
N GLY A 43 1.56 -20.29 -9.96
CA GLY A 43 1.46 -21.31 -8.89
C GLY A 43 2.83 -21.64 -8.29
N ASP A 44 2.83 -22.10 -7.05
CA ASP A 44 3.99 -22.63 -6.33
C ASP A 44 3.65 -23.99 -5.68
N GLU A 45 4.55 -24.52 -4.85
CA GLU A 45 4.32 -25.81 -4.18
C GLU A 45 3.08 -25.83 -3.27
N ARG A 46 2.68 -24.66 -2.73
CA ARG A 46 1.51 -24.47 -1.86
C ARG A 46 0.24 -24.26 -2.68
N ILE A 47 0.35 -23.58 -3.82
CA ILE A 47 -0.74 -23.25 -4.74
C ILE A 47 -0.49 -24.02 -6.03
N PRO A 48 -0.93 -25.30 -6.13
CA PRO A 48 -0.51 -26.22 -7.19
C PRO A 48 -1.30 -26.04 -8.50
N TYR A 49 -1.61 -24.78 -8.87
CA TYR A 49 -2.26 -24.42 -10.12
C TYR A 49 -1.78 -23.04 -10.59
N THR A 50 -1.89 -22.79 -11.87
CA THR A 50 -1.54 -21.49 -12.45
C THR A 50 -2.51 -20.42 -11.98
N LEU A 51 -1.99 -19.37 -11.38
CA LEU A 51 -2.80 -18.22 -10.95
C LEU A 51 -3.39 -17.49 -12.17
N PRO A 52 -4.60 -16.93 -12.05
CA PRO A 52 -5.18 -16.09 -13.08
C PRO A 52 -4.27 -14.89 -13.40
N SER A 53 -4.28 -14.46 -14.67
CA SER A 53 -3.52 -13.27 -15.09
C SER A 53 -3.97 -12.03 -14.31
N GLY A 54 -3.03 -11.30 -13.74
CA GLY A 54 -3.30 -10.16 -12.87
C GLY A 54 -3.29 -10.50 -11.39
N ALA A 55 -3.18 -11.77 -11.01
CA ALA A 55 -2.95 -12.15 -9.62
C ALA A 55 -1.55 -11.71 -9.18
N ALA A 56 -1.48 -11.16 -7.98
CA ALA A 56 -0.23 -10.84 -7.29
C ALA A 56 -0.49 -10.99 -5.80
N ILE A 57 0.02 -12.05 -5.21
CA ILE A 57 -0.18 -12.38 -3.81
C ILE A 57 1.14 -12.53 -3.07
N GLN A 58 1.10 -12.43 -1.74
CA GLN A 58 2.26 -12.59 -0.88
C GLN A 58 1.95 -13.46 0.33
N ASP A 59 3.01 -14.03 0.91
CA ASP A 59 2.93 -14.78 2.16
C ASP A 59 3.14 -13.83 3.35
N PRO A 60 2.21 -13.73 4.31
CA PRO A 60 2.37 -12.86 5.47
C PRO A 60 3.51 -13.29 6.41
N GLN A 61 4.06 -14.51 6.29
CA GLN A 61 5.23 -14.93 7.04
C GLN A 61 6.46 -14.10 6.67
N ASP A 62 6.60 -13.68 5.42
CA ASP A 62 7.70 -12.83 4.98
C ASP A 62 7.75 -11.50 5.75
N TYR A 63 6.59 -10.95 6.11
CA TYR A 63 6.51 -9.73 6.91
C TYR A 63 6.98 -9.94 8.36
N VAL A 64 6.65 -11.08 8.94
CA VAL A 64 7.15 -11.49 10.27
C VAL A 64 8.67 -11.66 10.23
N ASP A 65 9.19 -12.24 9.15
CA ASP A 65 10.62 -12.49 8.97
C ASP A 65 11.43 -11.19 8.84
N VAL A 66 10.87 -10.16 8.21
CA VAL A 66 11.49 -8.83 8.19
C VAL A 66 11.78 -8.32 9.61
N LEU A 67 10.83 -8.46 10.53
CA LEU A 67 11.00 -8.03 11.91
C LEU A 67 12.02 -8.89 12.66
N THR A 68 11.83 -10.21 12.60
CA THR A 68 12.60 -11.18 13.39
C THR A 68 14.05 -11.31 12.94
N GLN A 69 14.33 -11.02 11.68
CA GLN A 69 15.67 -11.02 11.11
C GLN A 69 16.27 -9.60 11.08
N GLY A 70 15.51 -8.61 10.63
CA GLY A 70 16.02 -7.27 10.37
C GLY A 70 16.31 -6.46 11.63
N ILE A 71 15.44 -6.50 12.64
CA ILE A 71 15.65 -5.76 13.89
C ILE A 71 16.91 -6.25 14.63
N PRO A 72 17.11 -7.56 14.88
CA PRO A 72 18.36 -8.04 15.45
C PRO A 72 19.60 -7.65 14.63
N GLN A 73 19.53 -7.70 13.28
CA GLN A 73 20.64 -7.32 12.42
C GLN A 73 21.07 -5.86 12.61
N VAL A 74 20.13 -4.91 12.67
CA VAL A 74 20.49 -3.49 12.89
C VAL A 74 21.00 -3.25 14.29
N LEU A 75 20.49 -3.92 15.31
CA LEU A 75 20.99 -3.83 16.67
C LEU A 75 22.42 -4.37 16.80
N HIS A 76 22.74 -5.49 16.18
CA HIS A 76 24.09 -6.07 16.20
C HIS A 76 25.15 -5.22 15.48
N LYS A 77 24.76 -4.33 14.57
CA LYS A 77 25.65 -3.39 13.89
C LYS A 77 26.09 -2.22 14.75
N THR A 78 25.56 -2.10 15.97
CA THR A 78 25.76 -0.94 16.85
C THR A 78 26.07 -1.34 18.28
N THR A 79 26.46 -0.36 19.11
CA THR A 79 26.60 -0.52 20.56
C THR A 79 25.40 0.04 21.33
N ILE A 80 24.31 0.37 20.61
CA ILE A 80 23.09 0.93 21.19
C ILE A 80 22.38 -0.16 21.98
N THR A 81 21.96 0.17 23.20
CA THR A 81 21.24 -0.76 24.07
C THR A 81 19.74 -0.69 23.83
N LYS A 82 19.03 -1.79 24.08
CA LYS A 82 17.58 -1.86 23.93
C LYS A 82 16.80 -0.80 24.72
N SER A 83 17.36 -0.31 25.83
CA SER A 83 16.75 0.74 26.66
C SER A 83 16.77 2.14 26.02
N GLN A 84 17.57 2.34 24.96
CA GLN A 84 17.64 3.57 24.21
C GLN A 84 16.65 3.62 23.02
N ILE A 85 16.00 2.51 22.71
CA ILE A 85 14.96 2.44 21.66
C ILE A 85 13.63 2.85 22.29
N ILE A 86 13.03 3.93 21.78
CA ILE A 86 11.82 4.54 22.36
C ILE A 86 10.57 4.36 21.53
N GLY A 87 10.70 3.97 20.24
CA GLY A 87 9.56 3.81 19.34
C GLY A 87 9.88 2.97 18.12
N ILE A 88 8.82 2.42 17.53
CA ILE A 88 8.85 1.69 16.25
C ILE A 88 7.76 2.29 15.36
N GLY A 89 8.12 2.66 14.13
CA GLY A 89 7.20 3.13 13.10
C GLY A 89 7.23 2.22 11.87
N PHE A 90 6.11 2.21 11.13
CA PHE A 90 5.91 1.34 9.99
C PHE A 90 5.35 2.10 8.81
N ASP A 91 5.84 1.77 7.63
CA ASP A 91 5.11 2.02 6.40
C ASP A 91 4.95 0.73 5.60
N PHE A 92 3.95 0.72 4.73
CA PHE A 92 3.58 -0.46 3.97
C PHE A 92 2.98 -0.07 2.61
N THR A 93 3.10 -0.95 1.62
CA THR A 93 2.38 -0.81 0.36
C THR A 93 0.87 -0.77 0.60
N SER A 94 0.16 0.14 -0.04
CA SER A 94 -1.29 0.34 0.15
C SER A 94 -2.14 -0.78 -0.44
N SER A 95 -3.37 -0.93 0.01
CA SER A 95 -4.31 -1.94 -0.50
C SER A 95 -3.72 -3.36 -0.51
N THR A 96 -2.85 -3.65 0.42
CA THR A 96 -2.24 -4.96 0.62
C THR A 96 -3.07 -5.69 1.66
N ILE A 97 -4.13 -6.37 1.18
CA ILE A 97 -5.23 -6.86 2.01
C ILE A 97 -5.05 -8.33 2.37
N LEU A 98 -5.28 -8.64 3.64
CA LEU A 98 -5.14 -9.96 4.22
C LEU A 98 -6.47 -10.41 4.85
N PRO A 99 -7.05 -11.56 4.43
CA PRO A 99 -8.15 -12.20 5.14
C PRO A 99 -7.63 -12.93 6.39
N VAL A 100 -8.24 -12.65 7.55
CA VAL A 100 -7.86 -13.24 8.83
C VAL A 100 -9.09 -13.77 9.58
N ASP A 101 -8.88 -14.73 10.45
CA ASP A 101 -9.91 -15.22 11.35
C ASP A 101 -10.17 -14.27 12.55
N ALA A 102 -11.03 -14.69 13.47
CA ALA A 102 -11.40 -13.90 14.65
C ALA A 102 -10.23 -13.67 15.65
N CYS A 103 -9.15 -14.45 15.53
CA CYS A 103 -7.91 -14.29 16.31
C CYS A 103 -6.85 -13.48 15.54
N TYR A 104 -7.22 -12.94 14.37
CA TYR A 104 -6.31 -12.26 13.43
C TYR A 104 -5.20 -13.18 12.90
N GLU A 105 -5.42 -14.50 12.85
CA GLU A 105 -4.54 -15.44 12.17
C GLU A 105 -4.84 -15.42 10.66
N PRO A 106 -3.82 -15.30 9.80
CA PRO A 106 -4.00 -15.36 8.34
C PRO A 106 -4.64 -16.67 7.90
N LEU A 107 -5.68 -16.62 7.06
CA LEU A 107 -6.36 -17.83 6.61
C LEU A 107 -5.42 -18.76 5.83
N CYS A 108 -4.44 -18.25 5.12
CA CYS A 108 -3.45 -19.08 4.40
C CYS A 108 -2.58 -19.96 5.32
N PHE A 109 -2.52 -19.69 6.63
CA PHE A 109 -1.82 -20.53 7.60
C PHE A 109 -2.65 -21.73 8.05
N GLN A 110 -3.95 -21.71 7.83
CA GLN A 110 -4.85 -22.81 8.15
C GLN A 110 -4.79 -23.86 7.03
N SER A 111 -4.56 -25.12 7.38
CA SER A 111 -4.35 -26.23 6.44
C SER A 111 -5.48 -26.39 5.40
N GLU A 112 -6.68 -25.98 5.76
CA GLU A 112 -7.89 -25.98 4.93
C GLU A 112 -7.76 -25.01 3.75
N PHE A 113 -7.15 -23.84 3.96
CA PHE A 113 -7.09 -22.74 2.99
C PHE A 113 -5.72 -22.53 2.34
N THR A 114 -4.68 -23.24 2.78
CA THR A 114 -3.30 -23.10 2.27
C THR A 114 -3.19 -23.19 0.75
N LYS A 115 -4.10 -23.94 0.09
CA LYS A 115 -4.09 -24.14 -1.36
C LYS A 115 -4.97 -23.14 -2.11
N ASN A 116 -5.67 -22.23 -1.43
CA ASN A 116 -6.51 -21.23 -2.07
C ASN A 116 -5.81 -19.88 -2.08
N HIS A 117 -5.53 -19.35 -3.27
CA HIS A 117 -4.81 -18.07 -3.40
C HIS A 117 -5.56 -16.89 -2.81
N HIS A 118 -6.88 -16.91 -2.71
CA HIS A 118 -7.66 -15.87 -2.05
C HIS A 118 -7.46 -15.81 -0.53
N ALA A 119 -6.87 -16.85 0.08
CA ALA A 119 -6.52 -16.85 1.50
C ALA A 119 -5.22 -16.09 1.82
N TYR A 120 -4.43 -15.76 0.81
CA TYR A 120 -3.16 -15.04 0.91
C TYR A 120 -3.35 -13.52 0.89
N VAL A 121 -2.27 -12.79 1.12
CA VAL A 121 -2.26 -11.33 0.98
C VAL A 121 -2.46 -10.93 -0.47
N ASN A 122 -3.49 -10.17 -0.78
CA ASN A 122 -3.68 -9.54 -2.08
C ASN A 122 -2.83 -8.25 -2.13
N LEU A 123 -1.71 -8.29 -2.86
CA LEU A 123 -0.77 -7.18 -2.96
C LEU A 123 -1.39 -5.95 -3.66
N TRP A 124 -0.82 -4.76 -3.49
CA TRP A 124 -1.29 -3.51 -4.09
C TRP A 124 -1.55 -3.59 -5.60
N LYS A 125 -0.72 -4.31 -6.36
CA LYS A 125 -0.85 -4.52 -7.82
C LYS A 125 -1.71 -5.71 -8.23
N HIS A 126 -2.42 -6.36 -7.30
CA HIS A 126 -3.35 -7.45 -7.58
C HIS A 126 -4.59 -6.92 -8.30
N GLN A 127 -4.94 -7.49 -9.45
CA GLN A 127 -5.94 -6.94 -10.39
C GLN A 127 -7.06 -7.92 -10.74
N LEU A 128 -7.31 -8.96 -9.95
CA LEU A 128 -8.38 -9.93 -10.25
C LEU A 128 -9.79 -9.29 -10.20
N SER A 129 -9.95 -8.16 -9.52
CA SER A 129 -11.19 -7.40 -9.50
C SER A 129 -11.45 -6.54 -10.75
N LEU A 130 -10.53 -6.52 -11.73
CA LEU A 130 -10.71 -5.77 -12.99
C LEU A 130 -12.02 -6.07 -13.71
N PRO A 131 -12.51 -7.32 -13.81
CA PRO A 131 -13.77 -7.63 -14.50
C PRO A 131 -15.03 -6.99 -13.86
N ILE A 132 -14.99 -6.68 -12.57
CA ILE A 132 -16.13 -6.11 -11.84
C ILE A 132 -16.04 -4.59 -11.67
N LYS A 133 -14.93 -3.98 -12.06
CA LYS A 133 -14.64 -2.56 -11.86
C LYS A 133 -15.71 -1.64 -12.44
N ASP A 134 -16.11 -1.89 -13.70
CA ASP A 134 -17.07 -1.02 -14.40
C ASP A 134 -18.46 -1.06 -13.76
N GLU A 135 -18.88 -2.22 -13.23
CA GLU A 135 -20.10 -2.36 -12.43
C GLU A 135 -20.01 -1.52 -11.15
N LEU A 136 -18.93 -1.70 -10.39
CA LEU A 136 -18.70 -0.97 -9.14
C LEU A 136 -18.65 0.54 -9.35
N TYR A 137 -17.98 0.98 -10.41
CA TYR A 137 -17.93 2.38 -10.81
C TYR A 137 -19.31 2.94 -11.15
N THR A 138 -20.11 2.19 -11.93
CA THR A 138 -21.45 2.62 -12.35
C THR A 138 -22.36 2.85 -11.15
N ILE A 139 -22.34 1.93 -10.18
CA ILE A 139 -23.10 2.08 -8.93
C ILE A 139 -22.63 3.29 -8.13
N ALA A 140 -21.32 3.45 -7.96
CA ALA A 140 -20.74 4.56 -7.22
C ALA A 140 -21.06 5.91 -7.87
N GLN A 141 -20.97 6.00 -9.21
CA GLN A 141 -21.29 7.20 -9.97
C GLN A 141 -22.78 7.60 -9.83
N GLN A 142 -23.69 6.62 -9.84
CA GLN A 142 -25.12 6.89 -9.66
C GLN A 142 -25.44 7.46 -8.27
N GLN A 143 -24.76 6.98 -7.23
CA GLN A 143 -24.92 7.48 -5.88
C GLN A 143 -24.25 8.84 -5.67
N ASN A 144 -23.13 9.08 -6.34
CA ASN A 144 -22.31 10.29 -6.22
C ASN A 144 -22.07 10.71 -4.74
N ALA A 145 -21.81 9.71 -3.88
CA ALA A 145 -21.63 9.91 -2.45
C ALA A 145 -20.31 10.67 -2.15
N ARG A 146 -20.18 11.22 -0.93
CA ARG A 146 -18.98 11.97 -0.50
C ARG A 146 -17.71 11.16 -0.71
N TRP A 147 -17.67 9.92 -0.24
CA TRP A 147 -16.50 9.06 -0.39
C TRP A 147 -16.04 8.93 -1.85
N PHE A 148 -16.99 8.80 -2.78
CA PHE A 148 -16.67 8.67 -4.21
C PHE A 148 -16.05 9.95 -4.76
N ARG A 149 -16.58 11.14 -4.42
CA ARG A 149 -15.98 12.41 -4.84
C ARG A 149 -14.61 12.65 -4.20
N GLN A 150 -14.44 12.32 -2.91
CA GLN A 150 -13.15 12.40 -2.22
C GLN A 150 -12.10 11.43 -2.80
N LEU A 151 -12.52 10.32 -3.38
CA LEU A 151 -11.66 9.40 -4.12
C LEU A 151 -11.52 9.77 -5.61
N GLY A 152 -11.77 11.05 -5.97
CA GLY A 152 -11.60 11.56 -7.32
C GLY A 152 -12.63 11.08 -8.31
N SER A 153 -13.82 10.69 -7.85
CA SER A 153 -14.93 10.15 -8.66
C SER A 153 -14.51 8.95 -9.52
N THR A 154 -13.72 8.07 -8.94
CA THR A 154 -13.20 6.87 -9.62
C THR A 154 -13.22 5.64 -8.72
N ILE A 155 -13.03 4.48 -9.34
CA ILE A 155 -12.78 3.18 -8.68
C ILE A 155 -11.57 2.53 -9.37
N SER A 156 -10.64 2.02 -8.58
CA SER A 156 -9.52 1.22 -9.10
C SER A 156 -9.66 -0.23 -8.67
N GLU A 157 -9.42 -1.15 -9.59
CA GLU A 157 -9.32 -2.58 -9.33
C GLU A 157 -8.20 -2.93 -8.33
N GLU A 158 -7.25 -2.04 -8.15
CA GLU A 158 -6.14 -2.22 -7.20
C GLU A 158 -6.52 -1.86 -5.75
N TRP A 159 -7.69 -1.24 -5.51
CA TRP A 159 -8.11 -0.85 -4.17
C TRP A 159 -8.66 -2.02 -3.36
N ALA A 160 -8.70 -1.83 -2.04
CA ALA A 160 -9.10 -2.86 -1.09
C ALA A 160 -10.52 -3.39 -1.32
N ILE A 161 -11.50 -2.48 -1.48
CA ILE A 161 -12.91 -2.87 -1.61
C ILE A 161 -13.18 -3.71 -2.86
N PRO A 162 -12.73 -3.36 -4.08
CA PRO A 162 -12.87 -4.22 -5.24
C PRO A 162 -12.26 -5.63 -5.06
N LYS A 163 -11.10 -5.74 -4.41
CA LYS A 163 -10.46 -7.03 -4.12
C LYS A 163 -11.28 -7.88 -3.15
N ILE A 164 -11.84 -7.27 -2.10
CA ILE A 164 -12.71 -7.96 -1.15
C ILE A 164 -13.99 -8.43 -1.82
N ILE A 165 -14.59 -7.61 -2.69
CA ILE A 165 -15.79 -7.98 -3.46
C ILE A 165 -15.48 -9.10 -4.46
N GLU A 166 -14.30 -9.07 -5.06
CA GLU A 166 -13.85 -10.17 -5.92
C GLU A 166 -13.72 -11.47 -5.11
N THR A 167 -13.09 -11.44 -3.94
CA THR A 167 -13.02 -12.60 -3.03
C THR A 167 -14.43 -13.09 -2.62
N PHE A 168 -15.35 -12.19 -2.30
CA PHE A 168 -16.74 -12.52 -1.98
C PHE A 168 -17.41 -13.32 -3.11
N ARG A 169 -17.14 -12.96 -4.39
CA ARG A 169 -17.75 -13.59 -5.55
C ARG A 169 -17.04 -14.86 -6.01
N ALA A 170 -15.71 -14.86 -6.00
CA ALA A 170 -14.89 -15.92 -6.58
C ALA A 170 -14.53 -17.03 -5.57
N ALA A 171 -14.45 -16.70 -4.29
CA ALA A 171 -14.08 -17.61 -3.22
C ALA A 171 -14.93 -17.38 -1.95
N PRO A 172 -16.26 -17.63 -2.02
CA PRO A 172 -17.17 -17.37 -0.91
C PRO A 172 -16.76 -18.12 0.38
N GLU A 173 -16.13 -19.27 0.28
CA GLU A 173 -15.61 -20.02 1.43
C GLU A 173 -14.51 -19.24 2.17
N ILE A 174 -13.67 -18.49 1.46
CA ILE A 174 -12.65 -17.63 2.08
C ILE A 174 -13.30 -16.38 2.67
N TYR A 175 -14.25 -15.78 1.94
CA TYR A 175 -14.97 -14.63 2.44
C TYR A 175 -15.73 -14.95 3.73
N ASP A 176 -16.41 -16.08 3.78
CA ASP A 176 -17.18 -16.53 4.96
C ASP A 176 -16.27 -16.85 6.14
N ALA A 177 -15.14 -17.54 5.90
CA ALA A 177 -14.16 -17.89 6.94
C ALA A 177 -13.43 -16.66 7.48
N ALA A 178 -13.22 -15.61 6.67
CA ALA A 178 -12.61 -14.39 7.14
C ALA A 178 -13.51 -13.66 8.14
N ALA A 179 -13.04 -13.51 9.37
CA ALA A 179 -13.68 -12.62 10.34
C ALA A 179 -13.38 -11.15 9.98
N HIS A 180 -12.17 -10.88 9.49
CA HIS A 180 -11.75 -9.54 9.08
C HIS A 180 -10.94 -9.56 7.80
N PHE A 181 -11.06 -8.45 7.03
CA PHE A 181 -10.11 -8.07 6.00
C PHE A 181 -9.31 -6.87 6.52
N ILE A 182 -7.99 -7.01 6.58
CA ILE A 182 -7.11 -6.03 7.22
C ILE A 182 -5.94 -5.68 6.29
N GLU A 183 -5.53 -4.41 6.28
CA GLU A 183 -4.27 -4.01 5.65
C GLU A 183 -3.10 -4.73 6.34
N ALA A 184 -2.14 -5.23 5.57
CA ALA A 184 -1.02 -5.99 6.11
C ALA A 184 -0.17 -5.15 7.10
N GLY A 185 -0.07 -3.84 6.88
CA GLY A 185 0.59 -2.93 7.82
C GLY A 185 -0.13 -2.82 9.16
N ASP A 186 -1.46 -2.73 9.16
CA ASP A 186 -2.28 -2.73 10.39
C ASP A 186 -2.20 -4.09 11.09
N TRP A 187 -2.16 -5.18 10.33
CA TRP A 187 -2.00 -6.53 10.87
C TRP A 187 -0.66 -6.68 11.62
N ILE A 188 0.46 -6.24 11.03
CA ILE A 188 1.78 -6.28 11.68
C ILE A 188 1.80 -5.45 12.97
N VAL A 189 1.24 -4.24 12.94
CA VAL A 189 1.10 -3.39 14.14
C VAL A 189 0.26 -4.09 15.20
N GLY A 190 -0.87 -4.70 14.80
CA GLY A 190 -1.74 -5.48 15.69
C GLY A 190 -1.04 -6.69 16.29
N GLN A 191 -0.22 -7.42 15.52
CA GLN A 191 0.57 -8.54 16.04
C GLN A 191 1.52 -8.09 17.15
N LEU A 192 2.23 -6.99 16.96
CA LEU A 192 3.20 -6.47 17.91
C LEU A 192 2.57 -5.95 19.20
N THR A 193 1.37 -5.41 19.13
CA THR A 193 0.72 -4.66 20.22
C THR A 193 -0.44 -5.43 20.86
N GLN A 194 -0.97 -6.46 20.20
CA GLN A 194 -2.25 -7.13 20.49
C GLN A 194 -3.43 -6.13 20.50
N ASN A 195 -3.28 -5.02 19.76
CA ASN A 195 -4.31 -4.01 19.56
C ASN A 195 -4.50 -3.78 18.06
N PHE A 196 -5.54 -4.39 17.50
CA PHE A 196 -5.84 -4.35 16.07
C PHE A 196 -6.67 -3.11 15.75
N THR A 197 -6.02 -2.12 15.16
CA THR A 197 -6.61 -0.86 14.73
C THR A 197 -6.41 -0.68 13.23
N LYS A 198 -7.15 0.23 12.62
CA LYS A 198 -6.95 0.63 11.22
C LYS A 198 -6.35 2.01 11.14
N ASN A 199 -5.39 2.20 10.26
CA ASN A 199 -4.85 3.50 9.97
C ASN A 199 -5.80 4.29 9.05
N ASN A 200 -6.04 5.55 9.35
CA ASN A 200 -6.93 6.41 8.56
C ASN A 200 -6.37 6.70 7.16
N CYS A 201 -5.07 6.57 6.96
CA CYS A 201 -4.42 6.77 5.66
C CYS A 201 -4.92 5.73 4.64
N ALA A 202 -4.61 4.45 4.84
CA ALA A 202 -5.05 3.39 3.94
C ALA A 202 -6.58 3.27 3.91
N LEU A 203 -7.24 3.43 5.07
CA LEU A 203 -8.67 3.36 5.17
C LEU A 203 -9.35 4.43 4.28
N GLY A 204 -8.94 5.69 4.38
CA GLY A 204 -9.54 6.78 3.62
C GLY A 204 -9.22 6.76 2.13
N PHE A 205 -7.99 6.37 1.75
CA PHE A 205 -7.60 6.35 0.33
C PHE A 205 -8.04 5.10 -0.43
N LYS A 206 -8.33 3.97 0.25
CA LYS A 206 -8.42 2.67 -0.45
C LYS A 206 -9.67 1.85 -0.13
N THR A 207 -10.59 2.35 0.77
CA THR A 207 -11.72 1.52 1.24
C THR A 207 -13.10 2.16 1.13
N CYS A 208 -13.27 3.25 0.43
CA CYS A 208 -14.54 4.01 0.35
C CYS A 208 -15.03 4.56 1.71
N TRP A 209 -14.19 4.61 2.72
CA TRP A 209 -14.51 5.10 4.05
C TRP A 209 -14.24 6.61 4.15
N THR A 210 -15.09 7.32 4.88
CA THR A 210 -14.84 8.70 5.32
C THR A 210 -14.99 8.83 6.83
N GLU A 211 -14.29 9.80 7.43
CA GLU A 211 -14.41 10.04 8.89
C GLU A 211 -15.83 10.47 9.25
N GLU A 212 -16.51 11.19 8.36
CA GLU A 212 -17.83 11.74 8.59
C GLU A 212 -18.97 10.71 8.43
N ASP A 213 -18.88 9.83 7.42
CA ASP A 213 -20.00 8.97 7.04
C ASP A 213 -19.74 7.49 7.32
N GLY A 214 -18.47 7.11 7.66
CA GLY A 214 -18.09 5.71 7.82
C GLY A 214 -18.03 4.95 6.50
N PHE A 215 -18.35 3.66 6.53
CA PHE A 215 -18.45 2.81 5.33
C PHE A 215 -19.81 3.02 4.65
N PRO A 216 -19.88 3.00 3.30
CA PRO A 216 -21.10 3.25 2.53
C PRO A 216 -21.98 1.99 2.42
N SER A 217 -22.76 1.66 3.47
CA SER A 217 -23.62 0.47 3.53
C SER A 217 -24.60 0.38 2.35
N ASP A 218 -25.16 1.52 1.91
CA ASP A 218 -26.08 1.58 0.75
C ASP A 218 -25.37 1.19 -0.55
N TYR A 219 -24.11 1.58 -0.72
CA TYR A 219 -23.30 1.18 -1.86
C TYR A 219 -23.09 -0.34 -1.90
N PHE A 220 -22.67 -0.91 -0.79
CA PHE A 220 -22.45 -2.34 -0.69
C PHE A 220 -23.73 -3.14 -0.91
N SER A 221 -24.87 -2.66 -0.38
CA SER A 221 -26.18 -3.29 -0.57
C SER A 221 -26.66 -3.25 -2.02
N GLN A 222 -26.27 -2.24 -2.80
CA GLN A 222 -26.57 -2.19 -4.24
C GLN A 222 -25.68 -3.09 -5.07
N VAL A 223 -24.44 -3.33 -4.63
CA VAL A 223 -23.54 -4.32 -5.27
C VAL A 223 -24.06 -5.73 -5.05
N ASP A 224 -24.43 -6.07 -3.82
CA ASP A 224 -25.04 -7.33 -3.44
C ASP A 224 -25.71 -7.21 -2.05
N ALA A 225 -26.91 -7.75 -1.89
CA ALA A 225 -27.68 -7.64 -0.64
C ALA A 225 -27.01 -8.38 0.54
N LEU A 226 -26.35 -9.52 0.30
CA LEU A 226 -25.62 -10.25 1.34
C LEU A 226 -24.32 -9.53 1.70
N LEU A 227 -23.60 -9.02 0.70
CA LEU A 227 -22.41 -8.21 0.89
C LEU A 227 -22.72 -6.99 1.78
N GLY A 228 -23.81 -6.26 1.50
CA GLY A 228 -24.26 -5.11 2.28
C GLY A 228 -24.53 -5.42 3.76
N GLN A 229 -24.86 -6.68 4.08
CA GLN A 229 -25.10 -7.10 5.47
C GLN A 229 -23.82 -7.53 6.20
N THR A 230 -22.78 -7.92 5.49
CA THR A 230 -21.63 -8.63 6.06
C THR A 230 -20.32 -7.88 5.98
N ILE A 231 -20.08 -7.09 4.92
CA ILE A 231 -18.76 -6.50 4.64
C ILE A 231 -18.32 -5.50 5.71
N GLU A 232 -19.22 -4.66 6.20
CA GLU A 232 -18.87 -3.64 7.18
C GLU A 232 -18.35 -4.26 8.48
N GLN A 233 -18.95 -5.35 8.94
CA GLN A 233 -18.50 -6.07 10.14
C GLN A 233 -17.06 -6.62 9.96
N LYS A 234 -16.72 -7.06 8.74
CA LYS A 234 -15.38 -7.56 8.40
C LYS A 234 -14.34 -6.44 8.23
N LEU A 235 -14.79 -5.20 8.07
CA LEU A 235 -13.94 -4.03 7.91
C LEU A 235 -13.83 -3.18 9.18
N THR A 236 -14.74 -3.30 10.12
CA THR A 236 -14.81 -2.43 11.30
C THR A 236 -13.69 -2.76 12.30
N ALA A 237 -12.97 -1.72 12.71
CA ALA A 237 -12.03 -1.71 13.82
C ALA A 237 -11.84 -0.25 14.29
N PRO A 238 -11.30 -0.01 15.49
CA PRO A 238 -10.97 1.34 15.92
C PRO A 238 -9.99 2.00 14.94
N VAL A 239 -10.30 3.24 14.54
CA VAL A 239 -9.45 4.00 13.60
C VAL A 239 -8.45 4.84 14.37
N LYS A 240 -7.20 4.84 13.92
CA LYS A 240 -6.09 5.66 14.42
C LYS A 240 -5.59 6.59 13.33
N LYS A 241 -5.28 7.82 13.71
CA LYS A 241 -4.71 8.82 12.80
C LYS A 241 -3.19 8.63 12.69
N ILE A 242 -2.62 9.09 11.58
CA ILE A 242 -1.17 9.07 11.42
C ILE A 242 -0.52 9.94 12.51
N GLY A 243 0.51 9.38 13.13
CA GLY A 243 1.18 9.98 14.30
C GLY A 243 0.66 9.49 15.66
N ASP A 244 -0.49 8.81 15.70
CA ASP A 244 -0.99 8.21 16.94
C ASP A 244 -0.15 7.00 17.35
N CYS A 245 -0.15 6.72 18.64
CA CYS A 245 0.35 5.46 19.19
C CYS A 245 -0.74 4.40 19.02
N ALA A 246 -0.46 3.36 18.23
CA ALA A 246 -1.35 2.22 18.04
C ALA A 246 -1.38 1.30 19.28
N GLY A 247 -0.29 1.26 20.01
CA GLY A 247 -0.12 0.45 21.23
C GLY A 247 1.34 0.40 21.67
N THR A 248 1.65 -0.58 22.50
CA THR A 248 3.03 -0.81 22.97
C THR A 248 3.48 -2.23 22.67
N LEU A 249 4.78 -2.39 22.42
CA LEU A 249 5.38 -3.69 22.11
C LEU A 249 5.16 -4.68 23.27
N THR A 250 4.56 -5.80 22.97
CA THR A 250 4.30 -6.87 23.96
C THR A 250 5.58 -7.54 24.45
N ALA A 251 5.52 -8.23 25.59
CA ALA A 251 6.68 -8.91 26.16
C ALA A 251 7.19 -10.07 25.27
N ASP A 252 6.28 -10.78 24.63
CA ASP A 252 6.62 -11.85 23.69
C ASP A 252 7.41 -11.31 22.48
N TRP A 253 6.87 -10.32 21.79
CA TRP A 253 7.56 -9.71 20.66
C TRP A 253 8.86 -9.02 21.08
N ALA A 254 8.88 -8.36 22.23
CA ALA A 254 10.11 -7.77 22.76
C ALA A 254 11.23 -8.81 22.93
N THR A 255 10.88 -10.00 23.40
CA THR A 255 11.82 -11.12 23.53
C THR A 255 12.30 -11.62 22.17
N ARG A 256 11.38 -11.81 21.22
CA ARG A 256 11.70 -12.26 19.85
C ARG A 256 12.61 -11.29 19.11
N LEU A 257 12.41 -9.97 19.31
CA LEU A 257 13.11 -8.90 18.61
C LEU A 257 14.38 -8.42 19.34
N GLY A 258 14.63 -8.86 20.58
CA GLY A 258 15.74 -8.39 21.38
C GLY A 258 15.57 -6.95 21.90
N LEU A 259 14.33 -6.48 22.04
CA LEU A 259 13.93 -5.15 22.47
C LEU A 259 13.40 -5.14 23.92
N SER A 260 13.03 -3.95 24.41
CA SER A 260 12.33 -3.80 25.69
C SER A 260 10.81 -3.85 25.45
N ALA A 261 10.07 -4.51 26.32
CA ALA A 261 8.61 -4.43 26.30
C ALA A 261 8.16 -3.00 26.64
N GLY A 262 6.97 -2.63 26.14
CA GLY A 262 6.39 -1.32 26.41
C GLY A 262 6.89 -0.18 25.50
N ILE A 263 7.77 -0.45 24.53
CA ILE A 263 8.15 0.53 23.50
C ILE A 263 6.89 0.92 22.70
N ALA A 264 6.73 2.24 22.46
CA ALA A 264 5.62 2.75 21.66
C ALA A 264 5.69 2.24 20.22
N VAL A 265 4.54 1.80 19.69
CA VAL A 265 4.38 1.37 18.30
C VAL A 265 3.43 2.36 17.63
N ALA A 266 3.91 3.01 16.56
CA ALA A 266 3.13 3.98 15.82
C ALA A 266 2.09 3.30 14.91
N THR A 267 1.03 4.04 14.57
CA THR A 267 0.10 3.69 13.50
C THR A 267 0.85 3.57 12.17
N CYS A 268 0.56 2.53 11.39
CA CYS A 268 1.14 2.34 10.06
C CYS A 268 0.67 3.42 9.07
N ILE A 269 1.53 3.77 8.12
CA ILE A 269 1.21 4.70 7.02
C ILE A 269 1.51 4.02 5.68
N ILE A 270 0.88 4.49 4.59
CA ILE A 270 1.24 4.06 3.23
C ILE A 270 2.68 4.51 2.91
N ASP A 271 3.50 3.63 2.30
CA ASP A 271 4.91 3.83 1.98
C ASP A 271 5.19 5.15 1.23
N ALA A 272 4.46 5.39 0.14
CA ALA A 272 4.60 6.64 -0.62
C ALA A 272 4.23 7.89 0.22
N HIS A 273 3.24 7.77 1.12
CA HIS A 273 2.84 8.85 2.01
C HIS A 273 3.88 9.11 3.12
N ALA A 274 4.54 8.08 3.64
CA ALA A 274 5.69 8.23 4.54
C ALA A 274 6.80 9.05 3.86
N GLY A 275 6.97 8.91 2.55
CA GLY A 275 7.89 9.69 1.74
C GLY A 275 7.66 11.21 1.83
N VAL A 276 6.42 11.68 2.03
CA VAL A 276 6.09 13.11 2.20
C VAL A 276 6.76 13.66 3.44
N ILE A 277 6.61 12.93 4.56
CA ILE A 277 7.23 13.29 5.84
C ILE A 277 8.75 13.20 5.73
N GLY A 278 9.26 12.12 5.14
CA GLY A 278 10.71 11.88 4.95
C GLY A 278 11.39 12.92 4.07
N ALA A 279 10.68 13.49 3.10
CA ALA A 279 11.15 14.58 2.25
C ALA A 279 11.05 15.98 2.90
N GLY A 280 10.52 16.05 4.13
CA GLY A 280 10.36 17.32 4.88
C GLY A 280 9.18 18.18 4.41
N VAL A 281 8.24 17.61 3.65
CA VAL A 281 7.01 18.31 3.24
C VAL A 281 6.02 18.27 4.40
N HIS A 282 5.72 19.42 4.97
CA HIS A 282 4.85 19.55 6.15
C HIS A 282 3.83 20.69 6.05
N GLU A 283 3.82 21.40 4.93
CA GLU A 283 2.91 22.51 4.64
C GLU A 283 2.47 22.50 3.18
N SER A 284 1.42 23.25 2.86
CA SER A 284 0.91 23.39 1.50
C SER A 284 1.92 24.07 0.56
N GLY A 285 1.75 23.85 -0.77
CA GLY A 285 2.55 24.49 -1.80
C GLY A 285 3.73 23.64 -2.31
N THR A 286 3.99 22.49 -1.73
CA THR A 286 5.03 21.56 -2.20
C THR A 286 4.40 20.27 -2.72
N LEU A 287 4.74 19.88 -3.96
CA LEU A 287 4.40 18.59 -4.56
C LEU A 287 5.58 17.63 -4.42
N LEU A 288 5.36 16.51 -3.79
CA LEU A 288 6.30 15.39 -3.79
C LEU A 288 5.97 14.44 -4.94
N MET A 289 6.97 14.07 -5.71
CA MET A 289 6.90 13.04 -6.74
C MET A 289 7.76 11.84 -6.31
N VAL A 290 7.12 10.74 -5.92
CA VAL A 290 7.81 9.48 -5.61
C VAL A 290 7.93 8.70 -6.91
N MET A 291 9.09 8.83 -7.56
CA MET A 291 9.35 8.28 -8.90
C MET A 291 10.08 6.94 -8.81
N GLY A 292 9.47 5.92 -9.37
CA GLY A 292 10.03 4.58 -9.54
C GLY A 292 9.58 4.00 -10.87
N THR A 293 9.18 2.74 -10.88
CA THR A 293 8.47 2.08 -12.00
C THR A 293 7.24 2.90 -12.41
N SER A 294 6.42 3.26 -11.43
CA SER A 294 5.35 4.24 -11.52
C SER A 294 5.71 5.51 -10.73
N THR A 295 4.84 6.50 -10.74
CA THR A 295 5.02 7.71 -9.92
C THR A 295 3.77 7.97 -9.10
N CYS A 296 3.96 8.23 -7.80
CA CYS A 296 2.94 8.82 -6.94
C CYS A 296 3.20 10.32 -6.80
N HIS A 297 2.17 11.13 -7.00
CA HIS A 297 2.18 12.57 -6.81
C HIS A 297 1.42 12.87 -5.53
N LEU A 298 2.09 13.47 -4.57
CA LEU A 298 1.57 13.68 -3.22
C LEU A 298 1.74 15.13 -2.81
N MET A 299 0.72 15.69 -2.17
CA MET A 299 0.79 16.99 -1.54
C MET A 299 -0.11 17.05 -0.31
N VAL A 300 0.07 18.08 0.51
CA VAL A 300 -0.79 18.38 1.65
C VAL A 300 -1.38 19.79 1.53
N HIS A 301 -2.60 19.99 2.07
CA HIS A 301 -3.28 21.28 2.04
C HIS A 301 -4.22 21.43 3.24
N GLU A 302 -4.49 22.68 3.65
CA GLU A 302 -5.35 22.99 4.80
C GLU A 302 -6.84 22.75 4.50
N GLU A 303 -7.25 22.86 3.25
CA GLU A 303 -8.65 22.80 2.81
C GLU A 303 -8.91 21.53 2.01
N LEU A 304 -10.16 21.06 2.05
CA LEU A 304 -10.68 20.00 1.21
C LEU A 304 -11.05 20.53 -0.18
N HIS A 305 -10.40 19.99 -1.20
CA HIS A 305 -10.78 20.19 -2.60
C HIS A 305 -11.09 18.83 -3.23
N GLU A 306 -12.34 18.60 -3.60
CA GLU A 306 -12.74 17.42 -4.37
C GLU A 306 -12.26 17.62 -5.82
N ILE A 307 -11.33 16.80 -6.28
CA ILE A 307 -10.72 16.92 -7.61
C ILE A 307 -10.99 15.63 -8.38
N GLU A 308 -11.72 15.75 -9.48
CA GLU A 308 -12.01 14.60 -10.34
C GLU A 308 -10.72 14.04 -10.98
N GLY A 309 -10.58 12.73 -10.99
CA GLY A 309 -9.49 12.02 -11.62
C GLY A 309 -8.22 11.84 -10.76
N ILE A 310 -8.19 12.32 -9.52
CA ILE A 310 -7.10 11.97 -8.59
C ILE A 310 -7.36 10.62 -7.90
N SER A 311 -6.40 10.13 -7.14
CA SER A 311 -6.54 8.86 -6.39
C SER A 311 -7.12 9.05 -4.99
N GLY A 312 -7.40 10.29 -4.58
CA GLY A 312 -8.09 10.59 -3.34
C GLY A 312 -7.58 11.83 -2.61
N VAL A 313 -8.41 12.28 -1.66
CA VAL A 313 -8.10 13.32 -0.69
C VAL A 313 -8.63 12.92 0.70
N VAL A 314 -7.75 12.87 1.70
CA VAL A 314 -8.09 12.37 3.04
C VAL A 314 -7.47 13.25 4.14
N LYS A 315 -8.27 13.61 5.11
CA LYS A 315 -7.82 14.42 6.25
C LYS A 315 -6.99 13.60 7.23
N ASP A 316 -5.98 14.24 7.83
CA ASP A 316 -5.09 13.64 8.84
C ASP A 316 -4.38 12.34 8.38
N SER A 317 -4.30 12.12 7.08
CA SER A 317 -3.80 10.86 6.50
C SER A 317 -2.29 10.83 6.27
N ILE A 318 -1.65 12.00 6.22
CA ILE A 318 -0.20 12.15 6.03
C ILE A 318 0.37 13.01 7.15
N ILE A 319 -0.15 14.23 7.28
CA ILE A 319 0.24 15.21 8.32
C ILE A 319 -1.02 15.53 9.12
N PRO A 320 -0.98 15.40 10.46
CA PRO A 320 -2.10 15.80 11.31
C PRO A 320 -2.54 17.24 11.06
N GLY A 321 -3.83 17.46 10.94
CA GLY A 321 -4.45 18.77 10.68
C GLY A 321 -4.60 19.13 9.20
N LEU A 322 -3.91 18.43 8.28
CA LEU A 322 -3.95 18.69 6.83
C LEU A 322 -4.70 17.59 6.06
N TYR A 323 -5.16 17.93 4.88
CA TYR A 323 -5.65 16.99 3.88
C TYR A 323 -4.48 16.49 3.05
N GLY A 324 -4.31 15.17 2.95
CA GLY A 324 -3.38 14.53 2.02
C GLY A 324 -4.05 14.30 0.67
N TYR A 325 -3.37 14.60 -0.43
CA TYR A 325 -3.81 14.42 -1.81
C TYR A 325 -2.92 13.42 -2.52
N GLU A 326 -3.52 12.46 -3.22
CA GLU A 326 -2.81 11.45 -4.00
C GLU A 326 -3.27 11.49 -5.46
N ALA A 327 -2.30 11.52 -6.36
CA ALA A 327 -2.48 11.23 -7.78
C ALA A 327 -1.37 10.27 -8.24
N GLY A 328 -1.56 9.58 -9.35
CA GLY A 328 -0.57 8.60 -9.80
C GLY A 328 -0.47 8.48 -11.30
N GLN A 329 0.72 8.07 -11.74
CA GLN A 329 1.02 7.75 -13.13
C GLN A 329 1.58 6.32 -13.19
N PRO A 330 0.94 5.39 -13.94
CA PRO A 330 1.26 3.96 -13.84
C PRO A 330 2.57 3.55 -14.51
N ALA A 331 3.12 4.35 -15.43
CA ALA A 331 4.38 4.06 -16.11
C ALA A 331 5.26 5.30 -16.20
N VAL A 332 6.43 5.25 -15.60
CA VAL A 332 7.48 6.27 -15.69
C VAL A 332 8.82 5.58 -15.91
N GLY A 333 9.40 4.95 -14.91
CA GLY A 333 10.66 4.22 -15.05
C GLY A 333 10.56 3.08 -16.06
N ASP A 334 9.47 2.34 -16.05
CA ASP A 334 9.19 1.27 -17.02
C ASP A 334 9.10 1.80 -18.45
N LEU A 335 8.49 2.97 -18.64
CA LEU A 335 8.39 3.61 -19.95
C LEU A 335 9.79 3.89 -20.51
N PHE A 336 10.65 4.53 -19.71
CA PHE A 336 12.02 4.81 -20.11
C PHE A 336 12.82 3.52 -20.37
N ALA A 337 12.70 2.53 -19.51
CA ALA A 337 13.36 1.24 -19.68
C ALA A 337 12.91 0.53 -20.96
N SER A 338 11.60 0.48 -21.22
CA SER A 338 11.02 -0.10 -22.43
C SER A 338 11.48 0.66 -23.70
N PHE A 339 11.52 1.98 -23.64
CA PHE A 339 11.99 2.79 -24.76
C PHE A 339 13.47 2.47 -25.09
N VAL A 340 14.34 2.43 -24.10
CA VAL A 340 15.76 2.12 -24.31
C VAL A 340 15.91 0.71 -24.90
N GLN A 341 15.22 -0.29 -24.33
CA GLN A 341 15.28 -1.66 -24.83
C GLN A 341 14.79 -1.80 -26.27
N THR A 342 13.72 -1.11 -26.62
CA THR A 342 13.06 -1.28 -27.92
C THR A 342 13.71 -0.44 -29.01
N PHE A 343 14.00 0.83 -28.74
CA PHE A 343 14.40 1.80 -29.79
C PHE A 343 15.86 2.20 -29.71
N ALA A 344 16.54 1.99 -28.60
CA ALA A 344 17.90 2.43 -28.39
C ALA A 344 18.77 1.42 -27.61
N PRO A 345 18.73 0.10 -27.92
CA PRO A 345 19.36 -0.95 -27.13
C PRO A 345 20.89 -0.83 -27.04
N GLN A 346 21.49 -0.01 -27.90
CA GLN A 346 22.94 0.27 -27.91
C GLN A 346 23.33 1.45 -27.00
N ASN A 347 22.35 2.12 -26.38
CA ASN A 347 22.56 3.31 -25.57
C ASN A 347 22.20 3.06 -24.10
N THR A 348 22.87 3.76 -23.20
CA THR A 348 22.44 3.88 -21.79
C THR A 348 21.48 5.05 -21.61
N HIS A 349 20.72 5.05 -20.50
CA HIS A 349 19.88 6.18 -20.11
C HIS A 349 20.65 7.49 -20.08
N GLU A 350 21.86 7.50 -19.48
CA GLU A 350 22.73 8.68 -19.39
C GLU A 350 23.13 9.23 -20.75
N GLN A 351 23.44 8.34 -21.73
CA GLN A 351 23.79 8.78 -23.07
C GLN A 351 22.62 9.43 -23.80
N LEU A 352 21.39 8.92 -23.61
CA LEU A 352 20.18 9.49 -24.20
C LEU A 352 19.82 10.80 -23.53
N GLU A 353 19.96 10.91 -22.21
CA GLU A 353 19.74 12.13 -21.44
C GLU A 353 20.67 13.26 -21.93
N LYS A 354 21.97 13.02 -22.02
CA LYS A 354 22.94 13.99 -22.57
C LYS A 354 22.58 14.47 -23.97
N ARG A 355 22.00 13.62 -24.81
CA ARG A 355 21.51 14.02 -26.14
C ARG A 355 20.24 14.85 -26.04
N ALA A 356 19.33 14.50 -25.15
CA ALA A 356 18.09 15.23 -24.93
C ALA A 356 18.34 16.64 -24.36
N GLU A 357 19.33 16.82 -23.47
CA GLU A 357 19.74 18.11 -22.92
C GLU A 357 20.15 19.14 -23.99
N THR A 358 20.56 18.69 -25.15
CA THR A 358 20.91 19.59 -26.25
C THR A 358 19.68 20.22 -26.95
N LEU A 359 18.48 19.74 -26.68
CA LEU A 359 17.23 20.18 -27.28
C LEU A 359 16.45 21.05 -26.28
N LYS A 360 15.77 22.06 -26.78
CA LYS A 360 14.79 22.82 -25.99
C LYS A 360 13.46 22.06 -25.93
N PRO A 361 12.66 22.25 -24.87
CA PRO A 361 11.32 21.70 -24.81
C PRO A 361 10.50 22.00 -26.06
N GLY A 362 9.95 20.94 -26.69
CA GLY A 362 9.17 21.05 -27.92
C GLY A 362 9.96 21.24 -29.21
N GLU A 363 11.30 21.39 -29.18
CA GLU A 363 12.12 21.67 -30.38
C GLU A 363 12.06 20.52 -31.40
N SER A 364 11.94 19.30 -30.97
CA SER A 364 11.81 18.15 -31.87
C SER A 364 10.50 18.11 -32.65
N GLY A 365 9.47 18.83 -32.21
CA GLY A 365 8.10 18.75 -32.73
C GLY A 365 7.39 17.43 -32.45
N LEU A 366 8.02 16.46 -31.73
CA LEU A 366 7.42 15.22 -31.35
C LEU A 366 6.59 15.42 -30.07
N MET A 367 5.44 14.77 -30.03
CA MET A 367 4.56 14.69 -28.86
C MET A 367 4.24 13.24 -28.61
N ALA A 368 4.22 12.85 -27.35
CA ALA A 368 3.80 11.51 -26.90
C ALA A 368 2.81 11.65 -25.75
N LEU A 369 1.81 10.77 -25.73
CA LEU A 369 1.02 10.50 -24.52
C LEU A 369 1.76 9.44 -23.74
N ASP A 370 1.95 9.68 -22.46
CA ASP A 370 2.68 8.81 -21.55
C ASP A 370 1.81 7.69 -20.91
N TRP A 371 0.65 7.41 -21.52
CA TRP A 371 -0.34 6.44 -21.03
C TRP A 371 -0.04 4.99 -21.44
N HIS A 372 1.22 4.59 -21.45
CA HIS A 372 1.64 3.27 -21.96
C HIS A 372 1.11 2.09 -21.12
N ASN A 373 0.89 2.28 -19.83
CA ASN A 373 0.20 1.33 -18.95
C ASN A 373 -1.18 1.84 -18.51
N GLY A 374 -1.85 2.63 -19.37
CA GLY A 374 -3.09 3.31 -19.02
C GLY A 374 -2.85 4.64 -18.30
N THR A 375 -3.92 5.21 -17.76
CA THR A 375 -3.87 6.42 -16.94
C THR A 375 -4.55 6.16 -15.61
N ARG A 376 -3.82 6.34 -14.51
CA ARG A 376 -4.35 6.14 -13.15
C ARG A 376 -5.06 7.41 -12.66
N SER A 377 -4.51 8.56 -12.96
CA SER A 377 -5.10 9.87 -12.63
C SER A 377 -5.50 10.62 -13.89
N ILE A 378 -6.55 11.44 -13.75
CA ILE A 378 -7.30 12.23 -14.73
C ILE A 378 -8.41 11.39 -15.39
N LEU A 379 -8.14 10.22 -15.96
CA LEU A 379 -9.15 9.47 -16.71
C LEU A 379 -9.50 8.11 -16.10
N SER A 380 -8.69 7.61 -15.17
CA SER A 380 -8.84 6.31 -14.49
C SER A 380 -9.09 5.11 -15.43
N PHE A 381 -8.64 5.21 -16.67
CA PHE A 381 -8.73 4.15 -17.67
C PHE A 381 -7.43 3.37 -17.72
N LEU A 382 -7.39 2.20 -17.08
CA LEU A 382 -6.36 1.19 -17.32
C LEU A 382 -6.68 0.38 -18.59
N ARG A 383 -6.99 1.01 -19.70
CA ARG A 383 -6.92 0.32 -20.98
C ARG A 383 -5.46 0.18 -21.36
N ARG A 384 -4.91 -1.03 -21.21
CA ARG A 384 -3.66 -1.38 -21.89
C ARG A 384 -3.88 -1.11 -23.38
N ILE A 385 -3.19 -0.11 -23.93
CA ILE A 385 -2.95 -0.07 -25.36
C ILE A 385 -1.91 -1.20 -25.57
N PRO A 386 -2.24 -2.30 -26.26
CA PRO A 386 -1.25 -3.34 -26.51
C PRO A 386 -0.09 -2.66 -27.24
N LEU A 387 1.11 -2.75 -26.68
CA LEU A 387 2.31 -2.44 -27.45
C LEU A 387 2.29 -3.37 -28.67
N PRO A 388 2.60 -2.87 -29.88
CA PRO A 388 2.75 -3.74 -31.01
C PRO A 388 3.81 -4.78 -30.65
N GLN A 389 3.40 -6.06 -30.62
CA GLN A 389 4.37 -7.14 -30.53
C GLN A 389 5.23 -7.01 -31.79
N GLY A 390 6.54 -6.76 -31.59
CA GLY A 390 7.48 -6.63 -32.67
C GLY A 390 7.38 -7.87 -33.59
N THR A 391 7.10 -7.62 -34.83
CA THR A 391 7.26 -8.57 -35.93
C THR A 391 8.74 -8.80 -36.20
#